data_1ee34716cabad82b9c136e2dde3a1b99
#
_entry.id   1ee34716cabad82b9c136e2dde3a1b99
#
_cell.length_a   1.000
_cell.length_b   1.000
_cell.length_c   1.000
_cell.angle_alpha   90.00
_cell.angle_beta   90.00
_cell.angle_gamma   90.00
#
_symmetry.space_group_name_H-M   'P 1'
#
loop_
_entity.id
_entity.type
_entity.pdbx_description
1 polymer ?
#
loop_
_entity_poly.entity_id
_entity_poly.type
_entity_poly.pdbx_seq_one_letter_code
_entity_poly.pdbx_strand_id
1 'polypeptide(L)'
;YLVEVYMNTRSYDAALKSIDRISHPSKAILEAKQKILFQLGTQSFANTQFEQAIGYFNQSVTLGQYNLQTKADALYWLGESYYRLNRMREAARNFNEYLSLTRQRDTEMFALAYYNLGYIAFHQKDYSTAENRFRNFVQLEKGENPTALADAYNRIGDCNLHVRRFDEAKQYYTKAESLGTPAGDYSYYQLALVAGLQKDYSGKVTLLDRLAVKYPNSPYAINALYEKGRSYVQSNNSPQ
;
A
#
# COMPACT_ATOMS: atom_id res chain seq x y z
N TYR A 1 -33.65 19.81 5.91
CA TYR A 1 -33.97 20.15 4.50
C TYR A 1 -32.79 20.82 3.77
N LEU A 2 -32.26 21.98 4.23
CA LEU A 2 -31.14 22.70 3.56
C LEU A 2 -29.86 21.83 3.51
N VAL A 3 -29.53 21.13 4.59
CA VAL A 3 -28.37 20.22 4.65
C VAL A 3 -28.49 19.07 3.64
N GLU A 4 -29.68 18.47 3.50
CA GLU A 4 -29.97 17.43 2.51
C GLU A 4 -29.82 17.98 1.07
N VAL A 5 -30.33 19.18 0.79
CA VAL A 5 -30.17 19.82 -0.51
C VAL A 5 -28.69 20.03 -0.85
N TYR A 6 -27.91 20.54 0.08
CA TYR A 6 -26.46 20.75 -0.12
C TYR A 6 -25.69 19.44 -0.28
N MET A 7 -26.06 18.38 0.45
CA MET A 7 -25.47 17.05 0.27
C MET A 7 -25.77 16.50 -1.13
N ASN A 8 -26.99 16.62 -1.60
CA ASN A 8 -27.41 16.16 -2.91
C ASN A 8 -26.80 16.96 -4.07
N THR A 9 -26.56 18.26 -3.87
CA THR A 9 -25.92 19.15 -4.87
C THR A 9 -24.40 19.19 -4.78
N ARG A 10 -23.80 18.45 -3.84
CA ARG A 10 -22.35 18.45 -3.54
C ARG A 10 -21.78 19.83 -3.19
N SER A 11 -22.63 20.75 -2.73
CA SER A 11 -22.24 22.10 -2.32
C SER A 11 -21.76 22.10 -0.85
N TYR A 12 -20.73 21.31 -0.56
CA TYR A 12 -20.28 21.02 0.80
C TYR A 12 -19.77 22.24 1.55
N ASP A 13 -19.08 23.17 0.88
CA ASP A 13 -18.61 24.45 1.51
C ASP A 13 -19.79 25.32 1.96
N ALA A 14 -20.83 25.44 1.13
CA ALA A 14 -22.02 26.20 1.48
C ALA A 14 -22.79 25.54 2.63
N ALA A 15 -22.86 24.22 2.61
CA ALA A 15 -23.46 23.43 3.70
C ALA A 15 -22.73 23.67 5.02
N LEU A 16 -21.40 23.57 5.03
CA LEU A 16 -20.58 23.77 6.22
C LEU A 16 -20.77 25.19 6.80
N LYS A 17 -20.68 26.22 5.94
CA LYS A 17 -20.93 27.62 6.35
C LYS A 17 -22.33 27.84 6.93
N SER A 18 -23.33 27.12 6.42
CA SER A 18 -24.70 27.22 6.93
C SER A 18 -24.85 26.54 8.30
N ILE A 19 -24.23 25.40 8.48
CA ILE A 19 -24.22 24.66 9.77
C ILE A 19 -23.47 25.48 10.84
N ASP A 20 -22.34 26.09 10.50
CA ASP A 20 -21.52 26.84 11.44
C ASP A 20 -22.21 28.11 12.02
N ARG A 21 -23.30 28.56 11.38
CA ARG A 21 -24.15 29.67 11.89
C ARG A 21 -25.19 29.21 12.91
N ILE A 22 -25.36 27.88 13.10
CA ILE A 22 -26.37 27.35 14.02
C ILE A 22 -25.81 27.36 15.43
N SER A 23 -26.38 28.14 16.33
CA SER A 23 -25.90 28.30 17.72
C SER A 23 -26.00 26.98 18.53
N HIS A 24 -27.03 26.19 18.30
CA HIS A 24 -27.30 24.94 19.03
C HIS A 24 -27.66 23.84 18.03
N PRO A 25 -26.66 23.25 17.32
CA PRO A 25 -26.94 22.24 16.33
C PRO A 25 -27.41 20.93 16.99
N SER A 26 -28.44 20.31 16.42
CA SER A 26 -28.91 19.01 16.85
C SER A 26 -27.87 17.93 16.54
N LYS A 27 -28.00 16.76 17.18
CA LYS A 27 -27.18 15.58 16.90
C LYS A 27 -27.16 15.22 15.41
N ALA A 28 -28.32 15.28 14.75
CA ALA A 28 -28.42 15.00 13.30
C ALA A 28 -27.65 16.01 12.45
N ILE A 29 -27.64 17.30 12.83
CA ILE A 29 -26.87 18.33 12.15
C ILE A 29 -25.36 18.11 12.36
N LEU A 30 -24.92 17.70 13.55
CA LEU A 30 -23.53 17.41 13.84
C LEU A 30 -23.03 16.16 13.11
N GLU A 31 -23.87 15.13 12.97
CA GLU A 31 -23.58 13.97 12.11
C GLU A 31 -23.46 14.36 10.63
N ALA A 32 -24.36 15.23 10.15
CA ALA A 32 -24.27 15.76 8.79
C ALA A 32 -23.00 16.61 8.59
N LYS A 33 -22.63 17.44 9.59
CA LYS A 33 -21.35 18.18 9.57
C LYS A 33 -20.15 17.26 9.47
N GLN A 34 -20.14 16.18 10.24
CA GLN A 34 -19.07 15.18 10.17
C GLN A 34 -18.92 14.61 8.76
N LYS A 35 -20.02 14.20 8.11
CA LYS A 35 -20.04 13.66 6.76
C LYS A 35 -19.61 14.72 5.71
N ILE A 36 -20.03 15.97 5.86
CA ILE A 36 -19.62 17.08 4.98
C ILE A 36 -18.10 17.30 5.07
N LEU A 37 -17.54 17.35 6.28
CA LEU A 37 -16.10 17.50 6.49
C LEU A 37 -15.33 16.33 5.87
N PHE A 38 -15.83 15.12 5.99
CA PHE A 38 -15.26 13.95 5.32
C PHE A 38 -15.26 14.12 3.78
N GLN A 39 -16.36 14.58 3.19
CA GLN A 39 -16.44 14.83 1.74
C GLN A 39 -15.50 15.95 1.27
N LEU A 40 -15.37 17.03 2.02
CA LEU A 40 -14.40 18.11 1.75
C LEU A 40 -12.96 17.58 1.83
N GLY A 41 -12.68 16.72 2.79
CA GLY A 41 -11.39 16.02 2.91
C GLY A 41 -11.09 15.17 1.69
N THR A 42 -12.05 14.36 1.23
CA THR A 42 -11.87 13.51 0.03
C THR A 42 -11.70 14.32 -1.25
N GLN A 43 -12.41 15.42 -1.40
CA GLN A 43 -12.22 16.36 -2.52
C GLN A 43 -10.82 16.98 -2.50
N SER A 44 -10.36 17.44 -1.34
CA SER A 44 -9.01 18.01 -1.19
C SER A 44 -7.93 16.96 -1.48
N PHE A 45 -8.13 15.73 -1.02
CA PHE A 45 -7.22 14.61 -1.31
C PHE A 45 -7.16 14.33 -2.82
N ALA A 46 -8.31 14.23 -3.50
CA ALA A 46 -8.38 14.01 -4.94
C ALA A 46 -7.68 15.12 -5.74
N ASN A 47 -7.69 16.36 -5.21
CA ASN A 47 -6.97 17.51 -5.77
C ASN A 47 -5.50 17.59 -5.31
N THR A 48 -4.96 16.54 -4.68
CA THR A 48 -3.58 16.48 -4.14
C THR A 48 -3.26 17.55 -3.07
N GLN A 49 -4.27 18.16 -2.49
CA GLN A 49 -4.17 19.16 -1.42
C GLN A 49 -4.13 18.46 -0.05
N PHE A 50 -3.08 17.67 0.20
CA PHE A 50 -3.02 16.73 1.33
C PHE A 50 -3.07 17.41 2.70
N GLU A 51 -2.43 18.57 2.89
CA GLU A 51 -2.51 19.31 4.16
C GLU A 51 -3.92 19.81 4.43
N GLN A 52 -4.63 20.28 3.41
CA GLN A 52 -6.02 20.70 3.53
C GLN A 52 -6.94 19.52 3.83
N ALA A 53 -6.71 18.38 3.15
CA ALA A 53 -7.43 17.13 3.41
C ALA A 53 -7.27 16.69 4.87
N ILE A 54 -6.05 16.72 5.41
CA ILE A 54 -5.76 16.45 6.82
C ILE A 54 -6.57 17.35 7.74
N GLY A 55 -6.68 18.65 7.43
CA GLY A 55 -7.46 19.59 8.21
C GLY A 55 -8.94 19.20 8.30
N TYR A 56 -9.55 18.85 7.18
CA TYR A 56 -10.95 18.41 7.13
C TYR A 56 -11.18 17.05 7.77
N PHE A 57 -10.32 16.06 7.49
CA PHE A 57 -10.46 14.74 8.11
C PHE A 57 -10.29 14.78 9.64
N ASN A 58 -9.36 15.57 10.16
CA ASN A 58 -9.21 15.75 11.61
C ASN A 58 -10.48 16.34 12.25
N GLN A 59 -11.11 17.34 11.61
CA GLN A 59 -12.37 17.88 12.09
C GLN A 59 -13.49 16.82 12.06
N SER A 60 -13.55 15.99 11.00
CA SER A 60 -14.49 14.88 10.90
C SER A 60 -14.25 13.84 12.01
N VAL A 61 -13.01 13.48 12.30
CA VAL A 61 -12.63 12.55 13.39
C VAL A 61 -13.03 13.11 14.75
N THR A 62 -12.87 14.42 14.98
CA THR A 62 -13.28 15.08 16.24
C THR A 62 -14.79 14.95 16.50
N LEU A 63 -15.62 14.92 15.45
CA LEU A 63 -17.05 14.66 15.52
C LEU A 63 -17.40 13.15 15.51
N GLY A 64 -16.42 12.29 15.66
CA GLY A 64 -16.56 10.85 15.45
C GLY A 64 -17.58 10.11 16.33
N GLN A 65 -18.03 10.73 17.41
CA GLN A 65 -19.09 10.17 18.27
C GLN A 65 -20.46 10.12 17.59
N TYR A 66 -20.69 10.91 16.53
CA TYR A 66 -21.96 10.95 15.82
C TYR A 66 -22.09 9.86 14.76
N ASN A 67 -20.99 9.51 14.09
CA ASN A 67 -20.94 8.40 13.15
C ASN A 67 -19.56 7.72 13.19
N LEU A 68 -19.51 6.53 13.79
CA LEU A 68 -18.26 5.79 13.98
C LEU A 68 -17.66 5.28 12.66
N GLN A 69 -18.49 4.94 11.66
CA GLN A 69 -17.97 4.49 10.38
C GLN A 69 -17.33 5.64 9.62
N THR A 70 -17.96 6.83 9.58
CA THR A 70 -17.35 8.03 8.98
C THR A 70 -16.05 8.40 9.70
N LYS A 71 -15.96 8.21 11.03
CA LYS A 71 -14.72 8.39 11.78
C LYS A 71 -13.64 7.41 11.30
N ALA A 72 -13.98 6.13 11.17
CA ALA A 72 -13.04 5.13 10.70
C ALA A 72 -12.54 5.46 9.29
N ASP A 73 -13.44 5.78 8.36
CA ASP A 73 -13.07 6.12 6.99
C ASP A 73 -12.19 7.38 6.95
N ALA A 74 -12.47 8.40 7.77
CA ALA A 74 -11.62 9.58 7.87
C ALA A 74 -10.21 9.26 8.40
N LEU A 75 -10.07 8.31 9.32
CA LEU A 75 -8.77 7.84 9.81
C LEU A 75 -7.97 7.12 8.72
N TYR A 76 -8.62 6.32 7.86
CA TYR A 76 -7.96 5.73 6.71
C TYR A 76 -7.38 6.80 5.78
N TRP A 77 -8.20 7.80 5.41
CA TRP A 77 -7.76 8.87 4.51
C TRP A 77 -6.76 9.85 5.15
N LEU A 78 -6.78 9.99 6.48
CA LEU A 78 -5.68 10.63 7.21
C LEU A 78 -4.38 9.85 7.05
N GLY A 79 -4.44 8.53 7.20
CA GLY A 79 -3.30 7.65 6.95
C GLY A 79 -2.72 7.84 5.55
N GLU A 80 -3.57 7.82 4.52
CA GLU A 80 -3.18 8.08 3.13
C GLU A 80 -2.56 9.48 2.94
N SER A 81 -3.20 10.52 3.50
CA SER A 81 -2.71 11.89 3.37
C SER A 81 -1.34 12.08 3.99
N TYR A 82 -1.13 11.54 5.19
CA TYR A 82 0.16 11.56 5.87
C TYR A 82 1.22 10.74 5.12
N TYR A 83 0.83 9.59 4.56
CA TYR A 83 1.71 8.76 3.75
C TYR A 83 2.21 9.52 2.50
N ARG A 84 1.31 10.22 1.78
CA ARG A 84 1.67 11.06 0.62
C ARG A 84 2.63 12.20 0.97
N LEU A 85 2.56 12.70 2.19
CA LEU A 85 3.47 13.72 2.72
C LEU A 85 4.74 13.14 3.37
N ASN A 86 4.98 11.85 3.24
CA ASN A 86 6.12 11.13 3.87
C ASN A 86 6.15 11.22 5.40
N ARG A 87 4.99 11.45 6.02
CA ARG A 87 4.82 11.52 7.48
C ARG A 87 4.43 10.13 8.01
N MET A 88 5.39 9.20 7.94
CA MET A 88 5.15 7.77 8.13
C MET A 88 4.64 7.38 9.52
N ARG A 89 5.04 8.11 10.58
CA ARG A 89 4.58 7.82 11.96
C ARG A 89 3.10 8.14 12.14
N GLU A 90 2.67 9.30 11.64
CA GLU A 90 1.27 9.71 11.67
C GLU A 90 0.42 8.80 10.76
N ALA A 91 0.92 8.46 9.58
CA ALA A 91 0.25 7.52 8.69
C ALA A 91 -0.01 6.17 9.39
N ALA A 92 1.03 5.57 9.98
CA ALA A 92 0.91 4.28 10.67
C ALA A 92 -0.09 4.34 11.84
N ARG A 93 -0.07 5.42 12.64
CA ARG A 93 -1.01 5.61 13.74
C ARG A 93 -2.46 5.61 13.24
N ASN A 94 -2.74 6.38 12.21
CA ASN A 94 -4.10 6.51 11.67
C ASN A 94 -4.59 5.22 11.01
N PHE A 95 -3.76 4.51 10.23
CA PHE A 95 -4.13 3.19 9.69
C PHE A 95 -4.39 2.16 10.80
N ASN A 96 -3.58 2.11 11.85
CA ASN A 96 -3.82 1.18 12.96
C ASN A 96 -5.12 1.53 13.72
N GLU A 97 -5.43 2.81 13.92
CA GLU A 97 -6.68 3.23 14.55
C GLU A 97 -7.89 2.88 13.65
N TYR A 98 -7.80 3.09 12.33
CA TYR A 98 -8.79 2.64 11.36
C TYR A 98 -9.05 1.14 11.49
N LEU A 99 -8.01 0.30 11.44
CA LEU A 99 -8.13 -1.15 11.54
C LEU A 99 -8.78 -1.61 12.84
N SER A 100 -8.61 -0.85 13.94
CA SER A 100 -9.21 -1.15 15.23
C SER A 100 -10.68 -0.77 15.31
N LEU A 101 -11.10 0.29 14.62
CA LEU A 101 -12.45 0.87 14.74
C LEU A 101 -13.42 0.39 13.67
N THR A 102 -12.94 0.13 12.44
CA THR A 102 -13.83 -0.24 11.34
C THR A 102 -14.51 -1.59 11.58
N ARG A 103 -15.79 -1.65 11.20
CA ARG A 103 -16.56 -2.90 11.15
C ARG A 103 -16.56 -3.53 9.75
N GLN A 104 -16.13 -2.79 8.73
CA GLN A 104 -16.08 -3.21 7.33
C GLN A 104 -14.73 -3.87 7.03
N ARG A 105 -14.58 -5.14 7.43
CA ARG A 105 -13.32 -5.88 7.33
C ARG A 105 -13.13 -6.66 6.02
N ASP A 106 -14.12 -6.66 5.17
CA ASP A 106 -14.16 -7.35 3.87
C ASP A 106 -14.02 -6.39 2.68
N THR A 107 -13.62 -5.14 2.94
CA THR A 107 -13.45 -4.10 1.94
C THR A 107 -12.01 -4.02 1.45
N GLU A 108 -11.84 -3.55 0.20
CA GLU A 108 -10.52 -3.21 -0.36
C GLU A 108 -9.75 -2.24 0.54
N MET A 109 -10.41 -1.23 1.09
CA MET A 109 -9.82 -0.24 2.00
C MET A 109 -9.21 -0.91 3.25
N PHE A 110 -9.87 -1.95 3.79
CA PHE A 110 -9.34 -2.69 4.93
C PHE A 110 -8.07 -3.47 4.57
N ALA A 111 -8.05 -4.11 3.40
CA ALA A 111 -6.86 -4.79 2.90
C ALA A 111 -5.72 -3.80 2.61
N LEU A 112 -6.01 -2.69 1.93
CA LEU A 112 -5.01 -1.67 1.60
C LEU A 112 -4.39 -0.98 2.82
N ALA A 113 -5.11 -0.88 3.94
CA ALA A 113 -4.52 -0.39 5.19
C ALA A 113 -3.35 -1.28 5.66
N TYR A 114 -3.47 -2.61 5.55
CA TYR A 114 -2.36 -3.53 5.82
C TYR A 114 -1.23 -3.39 4.81
N TYR A 115 -1.55 -3.20 3.53
CA TYR A 115 -0.56 -3.00 2.48
C TYR A 115 0.30 -1.75 2.74
N ASN A 116 -0.33 -0.62 3.07
CA ASN A 116 0.35 0.62 3.40
C ASN A 116 1.20 0.50 4.68
N LEU A 117 0.67 -0.15 5.72
CA LEU A 117 1.45 -0.45 6.94
C LEU A 117 2.64 -1.35 6.65
N GLY A 118 2.52 -2.29 5.70
CA GLY A 118 3.61 -3.11 5.22
C GLY A 118 4.73 -2.27 4.62
N TYR A 119 4.41 -1.33 3.75
CA TYR A 119 5.39 -0.41 3.18
C TYR A 119 6.03 0.51 4.21
N ILE A 120 5.25 1.04 5.17
CA ILE A 120 5.80 1.87 6.25
C ILE A 120 6.85 1.09 7.05
N ALA A 121 6.54 -0.14 7.45
CA ALA A 121 7.47 -0.99 8.18
C ALA A 121 8.69 -1.36 7.32
N PHE A 122 8.49 -1.63 6.03
CA PHE A 122 9.56 -1.94 5.09
C PHE A 122 10.57 -0.79 4.94
N HIS A 123 10.08 0.44 4.81
CA HIS A 123 10.92 1.64 4.76
C HIS A 123 11.69 1.87 6.08
N GLN A 124 11.12 1.47 7.20
CA GLN A 124 11.79 1.48 8.51
C GLN A 124 12.77 0.31 8.71
N LYS A 125 12.89 -0.58 7.70
CA LYS A 125 13.70 -1.82 7.76
C LYS A 125 13.23 -2.82 8.83
N ASP A 126 12.01 -2.67 9.32
CA ASP A 126 11.36 -3.67 10.17
C ASP A 126 10.72 -4.74 9.27
N TYR A 127 11.58 -5.61 8.75
CA TYR A 127 11.17 -6.63 7.77
C TYR A 127 10.23 -7.67 8.37
N SER A 128 10.29 -7.92 9.67
CA SER A 128 9.38 -8.84 10.35
C SER A 128 7.95 -8.29 10.39
N THR A 129 7.79 -7.04 10.81
CA THR A 129 6.48 -6.36 10.80
C THR A 129 5.97 -6.18 9.36
N ALA A 130 6.84 -5.78 8.43
CA ALA A 130 6.49 -5.61 7.03
C ALA A 130 5.94 -6.90 6.42
N GLU A 131 6.65 -8.02 6.59
CA GLU A 131 6.20 -9.32 6.12
C GLU A 131 4.82 -9.69 6.67
N ASN A 132 4.60 -9.51 7.98
CA ASN A 132 3.32 -9.82 8.61
C ASN A 132 2.18 -8.96 8.01
N ARG A 133 2.41 -7.67 7.80
CA ARG A 133 1.42 -6.76 7.23
C ARG A 133 1.08 -7.11 5.77
N PHE A 134 2.09 -7.40 4.94
CA PHE A 134 1.85 -7.86 3.57
C PHE A 134 1.15 -9.22 3.51
N ARG A 135 1.44 -10.14 4.42
CA ARG A 135 0.70 -11.41 4.53
C ARG A 135 -0.77 -11.21 4.87
N ASN A 136 -1.09 -10.27 5.78
CA ASN A 136 -2.48 -9.91 6.08
C ASN A 136 -3.18 -9.35 4.83
N PHE A 137 -2.52 -8.47 4.06
CA PHE A 137 -3.05 -7.98 2.79
C PHE A 137 -3.34 -9.13 1.82
N VAL A 138 -2.38 -10.02 1.60
CA VAL A 138 -2.51 -11.16 0.68
C VAL A 138 -3.66 -12.09 1.07
N GLN A 139 -3.93 -12.26 2.36
CA GLN A 139 -5.05 -13.09 2.83
C GLN A 139 -6.42 -12.42 2.60
N LEU A 140 -6.46 -11.11 2.62
CA LEU A 140 -7.69 -10.32 2.46
C LEU A 140 -7.99 -9.98 1.01
N GLU A 141 -6.95 -9.85 0.19
CA GLU A 141 -7.06 -9.56 -1.23
C GLU A 141 -7.58 -10.81 -1.97
N LYS A 142 -8.73 -10.68 -2.65
CA LYS A 142 -9.45 -11.80 -3.25
C LYS A 142 -9.13 -12.01 -4.74
N GLY A 143 -8.03 -11.46 -5.23
CA GLY A 143 -7.64 -11.51 -6.64
C GLY A 143 -8.26 -10.38 -7.48
N GLU A 144 -8.85 -9.39 -6.84
CA GLU A 144 -9.45 -8.22 -7.51
C GLU A 144 -8.38 -7.25 -8.03
N ASN A 145 -7.20 -7.23 -7.38
CA ASN A 145 -6.06 -6.40 -7.78
C ASN A 145 -4.77 -7.23 -7.92
N PRO A 146 -4.61 -7.96 -9.02
CA PRO A 146 -3.45 -8.84 -9.23
C PRO A 146 -2.12 -8.09 -9.25
N THR A 147 -2.11 -6.80 -9.60
CA THR A 147 -0.89 -5.97 -9.57
C THR A 147 -0.43 -5.70 -8.14
N ALA A 148 -1.33 -5.29 -7.25
CA ALA A 148 -1.01 -5.08 -5.85
C ALA A 148 -0.66 -6.40 -5.15
N LEU A 149 -1.32 -7.50 -5.53
CA LEU A 149 -1.03 -8.83 -5.02
C LEU A 149 0.37 -9.30 -5.42
N ALA A 150 0.77 -9.12 -6.69
CA ALA A 150 2.11 -9.44 -7.17
C ALA A 150 3.18 -8.61 -6.45
N ASP A 151 2.92 -7.32 -6.27
CA ASP A 151 3.83 -6.45 -5.53
C ASP A 151 3.95 -6.89 -4.06
N ALA A 152 2.86 -7.19 -3.38
CA ALA A 152 2.88 -7.69 -2.00
C ALA A 152 3.70 -8.99 -1.88
N TYR A 153 3.55 -9.93 -2.82
CA TYR A 153 4.39 -11.12 -2.87
C TYR A 153 5.87 -10.77 -3.05
N ASN A 154 6.20 -9.85 -3.94
CA ASN A 154 7.57 -9.37 -4.11
C ASN A 154 8.11 -8.76 -2.81
N ARG A 155 7.32 -7.92 -2.12
CA ARG A 155 7.74 -7.33 -0.82
C ARG A 155 7.94 -8.39 0.26
N ILE A 156 7.10 -9.43 0.33
CA ILE A 156 7.32 -10.56 1.24
C ILE A 156 8.63 -11.30 0.87
N GLY A 157 8.87 -11.50 -0.42
CA GLY A 157 10.13 -12.06 -0.93
C GLY A 157 11.34 -11.23 -0.47
N ASP A 158 11.27 -9.90 -0.62
CA ASP A 158 12.33 -8.99 -0.18
C ASP A 158 12.57 -9.06 1.33
N CYS A 159 11.50 -9.08 2.15
CA CYS A 159 11.62 -9.24 3.60
C CYS A 159 12.38 -10.52 3.95
N ASN A 160 12.04 -11.64 3.29
CA ASN A 160 12.70 -12.93 3.50
C ASN A 160 14.16 -12.90 3.01
N LEU A 161 14.44 -12.26 1.88
CA LEU A 161 15.80 -12.09 1.36
C LEU A 161 16.69 -11.31 2.34
N HIS A 162 16.18 -10.22 2.91
CA HIS A 162 16.92 -9.40 3.87
C HIS A 162 17.31 -10.16 5.15
N VAL A 163 16.51 -11.11 5.56
CA VAL A 163 16.81 -11.99 6.71
C VAL A 163 17.43 -13.32 6.30
N ARG A 164 17.86 -13.43 5.03
CA ARG A 164 18.56 -14.59 4.44
C ARG A 164 17.76 -15.89 4.42
N ARG A 165 16.44 -15.81 4.42
CA ARG A 165 15.54 -16.95 4.18
C ARG A 165 15.33 -17.13 2.67
N PHE A 166 16.33 -17.68 2.00
CA PHE A 166 16.41 -17.71 0.54
C PHE A 166 15.31 -18.55 -0.11
N ASP A 167 14.96 -19.69 0.47
CA ASP A 167 13.94 -20.58 -0.10
C ASP A 167 12.54 -19.97 0.00
N GLU A 168 12.22 -19.33 1.12
CA GLU A 168 10.99 -18.58 1.28
C GLU A 168 10.93 -17.37 0.31
N ALA A 169 12.03 -16.64 0.17
CA ALA A 169 12.12 -15.55 -0.79
C ALA A 169 11.80 -16.04 -2.21
N LYS A 170 12.42 -17.14 -2.66
CA LYS A 170 12.16 -17.78 -3.97
C LYS A 170 10.68 -18.13 -4.14
N GLN A 171 10.05 -18.73 -3.13
CA GLN A 171 8.64 -19.10 -3.19
C GLN A 171 7.75 -17.87 -3.45
N TYR A 172 8.01 -16.75 -2.77
CA TYR A 172 7.20 -15.54 -2.92
C TYR A 172 7.45 -14.84 -4.25
N TYR A 173 8.69 -14.73 -4.72
CA TYR A 173 8.98 -14.19 -6.05
C TYR A 173 8.36 -15.06 -7.16
N THR A 174 8.35 -16.39 -7.00
CA THR A 174 7.67 -17.28 -7.94
C THR A 174 6.16 -17.08 -7.95
N LYS A 175 5.54 -16.88 -6.78
CA LYS A 175 4.11 -16.52 -6.70
C LYS A 175 3.82 -15.18 -7.40
N ALA A 176 4.65 -14.16 -7.19
CA ALA A 176 4.48 -12.87 -7.84
C ALA A 176 4.58 -12.98 -9.36
N GLU A 177 5.57 -13.73 -9.86
CA GLU A 177 5.76 -13.96 -11.29
C GLU A 177 4.57 -14.71 -11.92
N SER A 178 4.04 -15.72 -11.23
CA SER A 178 2.93 -16.55 -11.74
C SER A 178 1.63 -15.79 -11.99
N LEU A 179 1.48 -14.59 -11.42
CA LEU A 179 0.33 -13.72 -11.67
C LEU A 179 0.39 -13.03 -13.04
N GLY A 180 1.51 -13.10 -13.76
CA GLY A 180 1.63 -12.57 -15.12
C GLY A 180 1.51 -11.05 -15.23
N THR A 181 1.73 -10.33 -14.15
CA THR A 181 1.70 -8.85 -14.12
C THR A 181 3.02 -8.26 -14.61
N PRO A 182 3.06 -6.94 -14.93
CA PRO A 182 4.33 -6.26 -15.26
C PRO A 182 5.40 -6.40 -14.19
N ALA A 183 5.03 -6.53 -12.92
CA ALA A 183 5.97 -6.73 -11.80
C ALA A 183 6.72 -8.08 -11.83
N GLY A 184 6.41 -8.96 -12.77
CA GLY A 184 7.10 -10.23 -12.96
C GLY A 184 8.56 -10.06 -13.41
N ASP A 185 8.92 -8.95 -14.04
CA ASP A 185 10.31 -8.65 -14.39
C ASP A 185 11.19 -8.47 -13.13
N TYR A 186 10.68 -7.74 -12.13
CA TYR A 186 11.31 -7.65 -10.81
C TYR A 186 11.47 -9.02 -10.17
N SER A 187 10.41 -9.84 -10.21
CA SER A 187 10.42 -11.19 -9.64
C SER A 187 11.51 -12.07 -10.25
N TYR A 188 11.64 -12.09 -11.59
CA TYR A 188 12.71 -12.83 -12.26
C TYR A 188 14.10 -12.33 -11.88
N TYR A 189 14.28 -11.02 -11.83
CA TYR A 189 15.56 -10.45 -11.45
C TYR A 189 15.95 -10.86 -10.02
N GLN A 190 15.03 -10.78 -9.07
CA GLN A 190 15.27 -11.17 -7.69
C GLN A 190 15.51 -12.68 -7.55
N LEU A 191 14.76 -13.52 -8.27
CA LEU A 191 15.01 -14.98 -8.32
C LEU A 191 16.44 -15.29 -8.79
N ALA A 192 16.91 -14.58 -9.81
CA ALA A 192 18.27 -14.72 -10.31
C ALA A 192 19.32 -14.29 -9.26
N LEU A 193 19.08 -13.19 -8.54
CA LEU A 193 19.99 -12.76 -7.47
C LEU A 193 20.06 -13.78 -6.34
N VAL A 194 18.92 -14.35 -5.93
CA VAL A 194 18.86 -15.40 -4.89
C VAL A 194 19.60 -16.65 -5.34
N ALA A 195 19.43 -17.09 -6.61
CA ALA A 195 20.18 -18.21 -7.16
C ALA A 195 21.71 -17.97 -7.08
N GLY A 196 22.16 -16.76 -7.42
CA GLY A 196 23.56 -16.37 -7.27
C GLY A 196 24.05 -16.39 -5.83
N LEU A 197 23.25 -15.96 -4.87
CA LEU A 197 23.60 -16.03 -3.43
C LEU A 197 23.70 -17.48 -2.94
N GLN A 198 22.96 -18.40 -3.52
CA GLN A 198 23.03 -19.84 -3.29
C GLN A 198 24.12 -20.55 -4.13
N LYS A 199 24.91 -19.79 -4.90
CA LYS A 199 25.96 -20.28 -5.82
C LYS A 199 25.45 -21.10 -7.00
N ASP A 200 24.15 -21.06 -7.27
CA ASP A 200 23.57 -21.64 -8.50
C ASP A 200 23.72 -20.65 -9.66
N TYR A 201 24.92 -20.55 -10.19
CA TYR A 201 25.25 -19.63 -11.28
C TYR A 201 24.57 -20.02 -12.59
N SER A 202 24.36 -21.29 -12.84
CA SER A 202 23.65 -21.80 -14.02
C SER A 202 22.18 -21.42 -13.99
N GLY A 203 21.52 -21.67 -12.85
CA GLY A 203 20.13 -21.24 -12.62
C GLY A 203 19.97 -19.74 -12.72
N LYS A 204 20.92 -18.97 -12.18
CA LYS A 204 20.94 -17.52 -12.30
C LYS A 204 20.93 -17.06 -13.76
N VAL A 205 21.83 -17.59 -14.60
CA VAL A 205 21.89 -17.25 -16.03
C VAL A 205 20.58 -17.60 -16.72
N THR A 206 20.02 -18.79 -16.47
CA THR A 206 18.73 -19.21 -17.04
C THR A 206 17.59 -18.26 -16.70
N LEU A 207 17.52 -17.78 -15.45
CA LEU A 207 16.50 -16.82 -15.00
C LEU A 207 16.66 -15.46 -15.68
N LEU A 208 17.90 -14.98 -15.83
CA LEU A 208 18.19 -13.71 -16.52
C LEU A 208 17.87 -13.80 -18.03
N ASP A 209 18.09 -14.93 -18.66
CA ASP A 209 17.70 -15.16 -20.06
C ASP A 209 16.17 -15.15 -20.22
N ARG A 210 15.44 -15.78 -19.29
CA ARG A 210 13.97 -15.74 -19.28
C ARG A 210 13.44 -14.32 -19.07
N LEU A 211 14.07 -13.52 -18.20
CA LEU A 211 13.72 -12.12 -18.02
C LEU A 211 13.85 -11.36 -19.34
N ALA A 212 14.97 -11.51 -20.05
CA ALA A 212 15.22 -10.82 -21.31
C ALA A 212 14.21 -11.19 -22.40
N VAL A 213 13.78 -12.45 -22.45
CA VAL A 213 12.78 -12.93 -23.42
C VAL A 213 11.37 -12.47 -23.06
N LYS A 214 10.98 -12.60 -21.81
CA LYS A 214 9.61 -12.32 -21.38
C LYS A 214 9.33 -10.83 -21.18
N TYR A 215 10.35 -10.07 -20.78
CA TYR A 215 10.27 -8.63 -20.47
C TYR A 215 11.39 -7.84 -21.19
N PRO A 216 11.37 -7.75 -22.53
CA PRO A 216 12.47 -7.15 -23.32
C PRO A 216 12.71 -5.66 -23.00
N ASN A 217 11.69 -4.97 -22.51
CA ASN A 217 11.76 -3.54 -22.13
C ASN A 217 11.90 -3.33 -20.61
N SER A 218 12.28 -4.36 -19.87
CA SER A 218 12.45 -4.26 -18.41
C SER A 218 13.54 -3.25 -18.05
N PRO A 219 13.32 -2.42 -17.02
CA PRO A 219 14.36 -1.55 -16.47
C PRO A 219 15.55 -2.34 -15.88
N TYR A 220 15.36 -3.63 -15.61
CA TYR A 220 16.43 -4.53 -15.11
C TYR A 220 17.31 -5.12 -16.23
N ALA A 221 17.03 -4.89 -17.50
CA ALA A 221 17.73 -5.52 -18.62
C ALA A 221 19.25 -5.29 -18.59
N ILE A 222 19.70 -4.07 -18.31
CA ILE A 222 21.13 -3.72 -18.22
C ILE A 222 21.77 -4.43 -17.02
N ASN A 223 21.14 -4.38 -15.87
CA ASN A 223 21.63 -5.06 -14.66
C ASN A 223 21.67 -6.58 -14.85
N ALA A 224 20.70 -7.14 -15.57
CA ALA A 224 20.65 -8.56 -15.89
C ALA A 224 21.84 -9.00 -16.74
N LEU A 225 22.23 -8.21 -17.77
CA LEU A 225 23.44 -8.48 -18.57
C LEU A 225 24.71 -8.45 -17.72
N TYR A 226 24.85 -7.46 -16.86
CA TYR A 226 25.99 -7.36 -15.94
C TYR A 226 26.06 -8.57 -14.99
N GLU A 227 24.94 -8.92 -14.36
CA GLU A 227 24.86 -10.06 -13.46
C GLU A 227 25.10 -11.41 -14.16
N LYS A 228 24.72 -11.53 -15.43
CA LYS A 228 25.03 -12.69 -16.27
C LYS A 228 26.51 -12.81 -16.52
N GLY A 229 27.18 -11.71 -16.89
CA GLY A 229 28.64 -11.68 -17.06
C GLY A 229 29.39 -12.08 -15.79
N ARG A 230 28.98 -11.54 -14.63
CA ARG A 230 29.53 -11.94 -13.33
C ARG A 230 29.38 -13.43 -13.06
N SER A 231 28.24 -14.03 -13.43
CA SER A 231 27.98 -15.45 -13.19
C SER A 231 28.95 -16.35 -13.97
N TYR A 232 29.28 -15.99 -15.21
CA TYR A 232 30.26 -16.73 -15.99
C TYR A 232 31.67 -16.66 -15.37
N VAL A 233 32.07 -15.49 -14.87
CA VAL A 233 33.37 -15.35 -14.19
C VAL A 233 33.40 -16.19 -12.90
N GLN A 234 32.32 -16.15 -12.12
CA GLN A 234 32.23 -16.88 -10.85
C GLN A 234 32.19 -18.40 -11.04
N SER A 235 31.50 -18.90 -12.09
CA SER A 235 31.45 -20.32 -12.39
C SER A 235 32.80 -20.89 -12.84
N ASN A 236 33.60 -20.10 -13.55
CA ASN A 236 34.93 -20.53 -14.03
C ASN A 236 36.00 -20.48 -12.93
N ASN A 237 35.80 -19.67 -11.89
CA ASN A 237 36.75 -19.52 -10.78
C ASN A 237 36.36 -20.36 -9.54
N SER A 238 35.28 -21.13 -9.58
CA SER A 238 34.93 -22.04 -8.49
C SER A 238 35.82 -23.28 -8.55
N PRO A 239 36.61 -23.57 -7.50
CA PRO A 239 37.32 -24.84 -7.45
C PRO A 239 36.28 -25.98 -7.44
N GLN A 240 36.52 -26.98 -8.26
CA GLN A 240 35.76 -28.22 -8.28
C GLN A 240 35.84 -28.94 -6.96
#